data_2f2aae806a0fd6e40a7cc4dc7f3a5605
#
_entry.id   2f2aae806a0fd6e40a7cc4dc7f3a5605
#
_cell.length_a   1.000
_cell.length_b   1.000
_cell.length_c   1.000
_cell.angle_alpha   90.00
_cell.angle_beta   90.00
_cell.angle_gamma   90.00
#
_symmetry.space_group_name_H-M   'P 1'
#
loop_
_entity.id
_entity.type
_entity.pdbx_description
1 polymer ?
#
loop_
_entity_poly.entity_id
_entity_poly.type
_entity_poly.pdbx_seq_one_letter_code
_entity_poly.pdbx_strand_id
1 'polypeptide(L)'
;VSDRRWVYARVPSVETLLMNMLVGGPEERIAPAVRSAIPEDVAFTGLNDGIYEFTGLADADEQTRARFAAQVVWTLNEAGVRGPYSIKADGAALLDESVELTTDDFADLNPVPQPDGGPSLYTLSDGSIKAVSYPGGDDSEVESIPELDKIGDISHIDISDDGAYAAAVNVSEREQALVFGRLGSEGNDGDSGRGNSNKSSSREVLRAESLTRPSLEPDHTAAWTVLDGQRVVRLDRSSTNGEVTVNDVEMNLPESLGGEISVLRLSQTGARVVMIIDGHLAVGVVERRDDGSRAVVNVVKYAATELGGAAVAVDWQPDGSLLVGTSIMNTPVYRLEMDGSTATALPSGNI
;
A
#
# COMPACT_ATOMS: atom_id res chain seq x y z
N VAL A 1 3.58 3.94 -7.51
CA VAL A 1 3.15 2.54 -7.69
C VAL A 1 4.13 1.87 -8.63
N SER A 2 4.76 0.79 -8.18
CA SER A 2 5.62 -0.04 -9.04
C SER A 2 4.77 -0.99 -9.87
N ASP A 3 4.96 -0.98 -11.18
CA ASP A 3 4.33 -1.88 -12.14
C ASP A 3 5.40 -2.85 -12.68
N ARG A 4 5.60 -3.96 -11.95
CA ARG A 4 6.59 -4.98 -12.30
C ARG A 4 6.04 -5.91 -13.35
N ARG A 5 6.80 -6.11 -14.43
CA ARG A 5 6.40 -6.94 -15.57
C ARG A 5 7.48 -7.95 -15.94
N TRP A 6 7.07 -9.17 -16.29
CA TRP A 6 7.95 -10.14 -16.92
C TRP A 6 8.24 -9.76 -18.36
N VAL A 7 9.51 -9.73 -18.69
CA VAL A 7 9.96 -9.45 -20.05
C VAL A 7 10.81 -10.60 -20.55
N TYR A 8 10.45 -11.18 -21.70
CA TYR A 8 11.29 -12.20 -22.34
C TYR A 8 12.54 -11.53 -22.91
N ALA A 9 13.66 -11.76 -22.27
CA ALA A 9 14.93 -11.07 -22.52
C ALA A 9 15.66 -11.57 -23.78
N ARG A 10 15.20 -11.24 -24.96
CA ARG A 10 16.02 -11.12 -26.16
C ARG A 10 15.97 -9.70 -26.68
N VAL A 11 16.15 -8.73 -25.79
CA VAL A 11 16.16 -7.31 -26.15
C VAL A 11 17.61 -6.83 -26.19
N PRO A 12 17.98 -5.96 -27.13
CA PRO A 12 19.34 -5.43 -27.25
C PRO A 12 19.78 -4.61 -26.05
N SER A 13 18.86 -3.95 -25.36
CA SER A 13 19.09 -3.14 -24.15
C SER A 13 17.87 -3.20 -23.24
N VAL A 14 18.13 -3.53 -21.98
CA VAL A 14 17.09 -3.52 -20.92
C VAL A 14 16.62 -2.09 -20.66
N GLU A 15 17.55 -1.13 -20.65
CA GLU A 15 17.23 0.28 -20.42
C GLU A 15 16.29 0.83 -21.50
N THR A 16 16.58 0.54 -22.77
CA THR A 16 15.72 0.94 -23.90
C THR A 16 14.32 0.38 -23.75
N LEU A 17 14.20 -0.87 -23.34
CA LEU A 17 12.90 -1.50 -23.12
C LEU A 17 12.16 -0.85 -21.97
N LEU A 18 12.83 -0.63 -20.81
CA LEU A 18 12.23 0.00 -19.64
C LEU A 18 11.72 1.40 -19.95
N MET A 19 12.50 2.20 -20.68
CA MET A 19 12.08 3.55 -21.05
C MET A 19 10.88 3.54 -22.00
N ASN A 20 10.84 2.64 -22.97
CA ASN A 20 9.67 2.48 -23.82
C ASN A 20 8.43 2.02 -23.04
N MET A 21 8.61 1.12 -22.07
CA MET A 21 7.50 0.71 -21.19
C MET A 21 7.02 1.85 -20.30
N LEU A 22 7.95 2.66 -19.77
CA LEU A 22 7.63 3.80 -18.92
C LEU A 22 6.77 4.84 -19.68
N VAL A 23 7.21 5.27 -20.88
CA VAL A 23 6.45 6.23 -21.70
C VAL A 23 5.17 5.63 -22.26
N GLY A 24 5.11 4.32 -22.46
CA GLY A 24 3.91 3.60 -22.85
C GLY A 24 2.83 3.54 -21.75
N GLY A 25 3.15 3.96 -20.54
CA GLY A 25 2.24 4.02 -19.42
C GLY A 25 2.02 2.69 -18.68
N PRO A 26 1.11 2.68 -17.71
CA PRO A 26 0.82 1.52 -16.89
C PRO A 26 0.18 0.39 -17.73
N GLU A 27 0.39 -0.85 -17.30
CA GLU A 27 -0.32 -1.99 -17.86
C GLU A 27 -1.84 -1.80 -17.69
N GLU A 28 -2.62 -2.24 -18.69
CA GLU A 28 -4.08 -2.12 -18.70
C GLU A 28 -4.73 -2.62 -17.39
N ARG A 29 -4.15 -3.66 -16.83
CA ARG A 29 -4.64 -4.26 -15.58
C ARG A 29 -4.56 -3.32 -14.39
N ILE A 30 -3.47 -2.53 -14.24
CA ILE A 30 -3.26 -1.61 -13.11
C ILE A 30 -3.73 -0.18 -13.41
N ALA A 31 -3.97 0.14 -14.68
CA ALA A 31 -4.36 1.46 -15.14
C ALA A 31 -5.52 2.10 -14.34
N PRO A 32 -6.59 1.36 -13.93
CA PRO A 32 -7.69 1.94 -13.16
C PRO A 32 -7.27 2.53 -11.79
N ALA A 33 -6.14 2.08 -11.23
CA ALA A 33 -5.66 2.54 -9.92
C ALA A 33 -4.64 3.66 -9.99
N VAL A 34 -4.12 3.98 -11.17
CA VAL A 34 -3.01 4.92 -11.32
C VAL A 34 -3.39 6.05 -12.27
N ARG A 35 -2.91 7.26 -11.97
CA ARG A 35 -2.95 8.39 -12.89
C ARG A 35 -1.55 8.60 -13.43
N SER A 36 -1.38 8.55 -14.75
CA SER A 36 -0.11 8.92 -15.35
C SER A 36 0.14 10.41 -15.19
N ALA A 37 1.32 10.77 -14.70
CA ALA A 37 1.80 12.15 -14.69
C ALA A 37 2.68 12.44 -15.92
N ILE A 38 2.88 11.44 -16.80
CA ILE A 38 3.64 11.59 -18.04
C ILE A 38 2.71 12.20 -19.08
N PRO A 39 3.06 13.35 -19.70
CA PRO A 39 2.30 13.90 -20.82
C PRO A 39 2.18 12.91 -21.97
N GLU A 40 1.04 12.95 -22.70
CA GLU A 40 0.73 11.99 -23.75
C GLU A 40 1.73 12.03 -24.93
N ASP A 41 2.35 13.18 -25.19
CA ASP A 41 3.29 13.40 -26.28
C ASP A 41 4.73 12.98 -25.95
N VAL A 42 5.00 12.50 -24.73
CA VAL A 42 6.35 12.09 -24.33
C VAL A 42 6.74 10.79 -25.03
N ALA A 43 7.88 10.83 -25.69
CA ALA A 43 8.45 9.66 -26.35
C ALA A 43 9.93 9.50 -25.98
N PHE A 44 10.36 8.24 -25.80
CA PHE A 44 11.77 7.89 -25.68
C PHE A 44 12.40 7.78 -27.06
N THR A 45 13.44 8.57 -27.33
CA THR A 45 14.10 8.63 -28.65
C THR A 45 15.36 7.77 -28.73
N GLY A 46 15.96 7.45 -27.58
CA GLY A 46 17.09 6.55 -27.54
C GLY A 46 18.03 6.73 -26.34
N LEU A 47 18.97 5.82 -26.23
CA LEU A 47 20.09 5.87 -25.29
C LEU A 47 21.37 6.08 -26.11
N ASN A 48 21.94 7.29 -26.05
CA ASN A 48 23.12 7.69 -26.82
C ASN A 48 24.24 8.14 -25.86
N ASP A 49 25.38 7.52 -25.93
CA ASP A 49 26.56 7.83 -25.08
C ASP A 49 26.22 7.92 -23.57
N GLY A 50 25.33 7.04 -23.09
CA GLY A 50 24.90 7.02 -21.69
C GLY A 50 23.81 8.08 -21.34
N ILE A 51 23.31 8.80 -22.33
CA ILE A 51 22.26 9.83 -22.16
C ILE A 51 20.93 9.25 -22.61
N TYR A 52 19.93 9.28 -21.70
CA TYR A 52 18.54 8.94 -22.00
C TYR A 52 17.86 10.14 -22.65
N GLU A 53 17.45 10.00 -23.88
CA GLU A 53 16.87 11.10 -24.67
C GLU A 53 15.35 10.91 -24.86
N PHE A 54 14.63 12.00 -24.57
CA PHE A 54 13.16 12.06 -24.69
C PHE A 54 12.75 13.29 -25.50
N THR A 55 11.50 13.27 -25.95
CA THR A 55 10.82 14.42 -26.59
C THR A 55 9.44 14.60 -25.96
N GLY A 56 8.83 15.77 -26.19
CA GLY A 56 7.45 16.08 -25.74
C GLY A 56 7.36 16.69 -24.35
N LEU A 57 8.44 17.26 -23.83
CA LEU A 57 8.49 17.91 -22.52
C LEU A 57 8.79 19.41 -22.58
N ALA A 58 8.91 19.99 -23.78
CA ALA A 58 9.28 21.41 -23.95
C ALA A 58 8.30 22.36 -23.25
N ASP A 59 7.00 22.08 -23.32
CA ASP A 59 5.94 22.89 -22.72
C ASP A 59 5.54 22.44 -21.31
N ALA A 60 6.20 21.40 -20.76
CA ALA A 60 5.91 20.88 -19.42
C ALA A 60 6.46 21.85 -18.35
N ASP A 61 5.68 22.04 -17.27
CA ASP A 61 6.14 22.79 -16.12
C ASP A 61 7.26 22.05 -15.36
N GLU A 62 7.96 22.77 -14.48
CA GLU A 62 9.07 22.24 -13.69
C GLU A 62 8.65 21.05 -12.84
N GLN A 63 7.47 21.08 -12.23
CA GLN A 63 6.96 19.99 -11.41
C GLN A 63 6.70 18.72 -12.23
N THR A 64 6.15 18.86 -13.42
CA THR A 64 5.92 17.74 -14.35
C THR A 64 7.24 17.13 -14.80
N ARG A 65 8.23 17.96 -15.16
CA ARG A 65 9.58 17.50 -15.52
C ARG A 65 10.28 16.78 -14.35
N ALA A 66 10.19 17.34 -13.13
CA ALA A 66 10.76 16.70 -11.94
C ALA A 66 10.12 15.35 -11.63
N ARG A 67 8.78 15.24 -11.72
CA ARG A 67 8.07 13.97 -11.55
C ARG A 67 8.43 12.95 -12.62
N PHE A 68 8.60 13.39 -13.86
CA PHE A 68 9.04 12.51 -14.93
C PHE A 68 10.47 12.03 -14.70
N ALA A 69 11.39 12.94 -14.33
CA ALA A 69 12.78 12.60 -13.98
C ALA A 69 12.83 11.54 -12.86
N ALA A 70 12.06 11.74 -11.79
CA ALA A 70 11.95 10.77 -10.71
C ALA A 70 11.48 9.39 -11.20
N GLN A 71 10.50 9.33 -12.09
CA GLN A 71 10.02 8.06 -12.64
C GLN A 71 11.11 7.36 -13.46
N VAL A 72 11.87 8.09 -14.27
CA VAL A 72 13.00 7.53 -15.04
C VAL A 72 14.06 6.96 -14.09
N VAL A 73 14.51 7.79 -13.12
CA VAL A 73 15.56 7.43 -12.16
C VAL A 73 15.17 6.20 -11.34
N TRP A 74 13.98 6.19 -10.74
CA TRP A 74 13.52 5.07 -9.92
C TRP A 74 13.26 3.81 -10.76
N THR A 75 12.78 3.94 -11.99
CA THR A 75 12.59 2.78 -12.89
C THR A 75 13.91 2.12 -13.22
N LEU A 76 14.94 2.89 -13.53
CA LEU A 76 16.27 2.38 -13.82
C LEU A 76 16.93 1.75 -12.59
N ASN A 77 16.83 2.43 -11.44
CA ASN A 77 17.39 1.96 -10.18
C ASN A 77 16.78 0.62 -9.74
N GLU A 78 15.43 0.51 -9.77
CA GLU A 78 14.71 -0.72 -9.44
C GLU A 78 15.06 -1.90 -10.36
N ALA A 79 15.44 -1.61 -11.59
CA ALA A 79 15.93 -2.61 -12.55
C ALA A 79 17.43 -2.95 -12.39
N GLY A 80 18.10 -2.37 -11.39
CA GLY A 80 19.52 -2.61 -11.11
C GLY A 80 20.49 -1.86 -12.03
N VAL A 81 20.00 -0.90 -12.81
CA VAL A 81 20.85 0.00 -13.59
C VAL A 81 21.45 1.04 -12.65
N ARG A 82 22.77 1.13 -12.57
CA ARG A 82 23.45 2.04 -11.64
C ARG A 82 23.52 3.46 -12.19
N GLY A 83 23.19 4.45 -11.36
CA GLY A 83 23.40 5.86 -11.64
C GLY A 83 24.84 6.34 -11.48
N PRO A 84 25.13 7.63 -11.68
CA PRO A 84 24.15 8.70 -11.99
C PRO A 84 23.56 8.57 -13.40
N TYR A 85 22.38 9.17 -13.60
CA TYR A 85 21.64 9.08 -14.86
C TYR A 85 21.64 10.44 -15.57
N SER A 86 22.09 10.46 -16.81
CA SER A 86 22.02 11.67 -17.65
C SER A 86 20.75 11.64 -18.49
N ILE A 87 19.87 12.63 -18.31
CA ILE A 87 18.56 12.68 -18.96
C ILE A 87 18.42 14.00 -19.72
N LYS A 88 18.01 13.89 -20.99
CA LYS A 88 17.69 15.03 -21.85
C LYS A 88 16.26 14.94 -22.37
N ALA A 89 15.62 16.08 -22.52
CA ALA A 89 14.35 16.20 -23.20
C ALA A 89 14.41 17.35 -24.22
N ASP A 90 13.92 17.11 -25.42
CA ASP A 90 13.88 18.08 -26.52
C ASP A 90 15.25 18.74 -26.80
N GLY A 91 16.33 17.99 -26.62
CA GLY A 91 17.71 18.39 -26.87
C GLY A 91 18.40 19.16 -25.71
N ALA A 92 17.70 19.47 -24.63
CA ALA A 92 18.21 20.14 -23.42
C ALA A 92 18.26 19.19 -22.22
N ALA A 93 18.97 19.58 -21.14
CA ALA A 93 18.86 18.87 -19.86
C ALA A 93 17.41 18.87 -19.40
N LEU A 94 16.96 17.75 -18.82
CA LEU A 94 15.57 17.62 -18.36
C LEU A 94 15.24 18.58 -17.20
N LEU A 95 16.21 18.76 -16.28
CA LEU A 95 16.13 19.72 -15.19
C LEU A 95 17.25 20.75 -15.33
N ASP A 96 16.96 22.01 -15.06
CA ASP A 96 17.85 23.14 -15.34
C ASP A 96 19.15 23.14 -14.51
N GLU A 97 19.17 22.46 -13.35
CA GLU A 97 20.29 22.52 -12.40
C GLU A 97 21.28 21.37 -12.49
N SER A 98 20.93 20.25 -13.14
CA SER A 98 21.79 19.06 -13.17
C SER A 98 21.66 18.25 -14.45
N VAL A 99 22.80 17.89 -15.01
CA VAL A 99 22.87 16.95 -16.15
C VAL A 99 22.82 15.51 -15.67
N GLU A 100 23.30 15.25 -14.44
CA GLU A 100 23.37 13.93 -13.81
C GLU A 100 22.44 13.89 -12.60
N LEU A 101 21.54 12.91 -12.59
CA LEU A 101 20.51 12.71 -11.58
C LEU A 101 20.74 11.39 -10.84
N THR A 102 20.39 11.38 -9.56
CA THR A 102 20.52 10.23 -8.66
C THR A 102 19.21 9.96 -7.93
N THR A 103 19.13 8.83 -7.24
CA THR A 103 17.98 8.53 -6.36
C THR A 103 17.84 9.50 -5.19
N ASP A 104 18.95 10.10 -4.73
CA ASP A 104 18.96 11.03 -3.61
C ASP A 104 18.25 12.35 -3.98
N ASP A 105 18.31 12.77 -5.26
CA ASP A 105 17.60 13.94 -5.76
C ASP A 105 16.06 13.77 -5.70
N PHE A 106 15.59 12.54 -5.57
CA PHE A 106 14.17 12.15 -5.55
C PHE A 106 13.82 11.23 -4.38
N ALA A 107 14.48 11.38 -3.24
CA ALA A 107 14.27 10.55 -2.06
C ALA A 107 12.80 10.58 -1.59
N ASP A 108 12.18 11.77 -1.62
CA ASP A 108 10.77 11.96 -1.25
C ASP A 108 9.77 11.25 -2.20
N LEU A 109 10.22 10.87 -3.39
CA LEU A 109 9.42 10.15 -4.40
C LEU A 109 9.81 8.67 -4.49
N ASN A 110 10.51 8.15 -3.49
CA ASN A 110 10.89 6.74 -3.43
C ASN A 110 9.63 5.86 -3.50
N PRO A 111 9.54 4.92 -4.45
CA PRO A 111 8.40 3.99 -4.56
C PRO A 111 8.32 2.99 -3.40
N VAL A 112 9.42 2.82 -2.65
CA VAL A 112 9.50 2.00 -1.44
C VAL A 112 9.79 2.93 -0.26
N PRO A 113 8.77 3.45 0.43
CA PRO A 113 9.00 4.31 1.58
C PRO A 113 9.87 3.61 2.63
N GLN A 114 10.90 4.31 3.09
CA GLN A 114 11.67 3.86 4.25
C GLN A 114 10.99 4.44 5.49
N PRO A 115 10.51 3.60 6.43
CA PRO A 115 9.96 4.12 7.68
C PRO A 115 11.03 4.88 8.44
N ASP A 116 10.75 6.12 8.81
CA ASP A 116 11.60 6.89 9.71
C ASP A 116 11.57 6.24 11.10
N GLY A 117 12.68 5.61 11.51
CA GLY A 117 12.82 5.07 12.85
C GLY A 117 12.63 3.57 13.05
N GLY A 118 12.50 2.81 11.95
CA GLY A 118 12.34 1.35 11.99
C GLY A 118 10.90 0.89 12.23
N PRO A 119 10.61 -0.39 12.04
CA PRO A 119 9.25 -0.91 12.17
C PRO A 119 8.79 -0.85 13.62
N SER A 120 7.66 -0.18 13.87
CA SER A 120 6.94 -0.32 15.14
C SER A 120 6.29 -1.69 15.20
N LEU A 121 6.57 -2.45 16.24
CA LEU A 121 5.91 -3.71 16.51
C LEU A 121 4.81 -3.49 17.54
N TYR A 122 3.61 -4.01 17.26
CA TYR A 122 2.51 -4.00 18.20
C TYR A 122 2.13 -5.43 18.57
N THR A 123 1.81 -5.65 19.83
CA THR A 123 1.28 -6.93 20.31
C THR A 123 -0.15 -6.76 20.79
N LEU A 124 -1.00 -7.71 20.42
CA LEU A 124 -2.36 -7.85 20.96
C LEU A 124 -2.35 -8.99 21.99
N SER A 125 -2.63 -8.67 23.22
CA SER A 125 -2.73 -9.64 24.32
C SER A 125 -3.89 -9.28 25.23
N ASP A 126 -4.74 -10.26 25.51
CA ASP A 126 -5.91 -10.10 26.40
C ASP A 126 -6.81 -8.91 26.03
N GLY A 127 -7.03 -8.71 24.73
CA GLY A 127 -7.86 -7.61 24.22
C GLY A 127 -7.22 -6.22 24.25
N SER A 128 -5.96 -6.11 24.70
CA SER A 128 -5.19 -4.86 24.78
C SER A 128 -4.05 -4.82 23.79
N ILE A 129 -3.79 -3.64 23.24
CA ILE A 129 -2.67 -3.38 22.32
C ILE A 129 -1.52 -2.72 23.08
N LYS A 130 -0.33 -3.23 22.83
CA LYS A 130 0.90 -2.66 23.40
C LYS A 130 1.92 -2.44 22.29
N ALA A 131 2.60 -1.30 22.32
CA ALA A 131 3.76 -1.02 21.49
C ALA A 131 4.99 -1.72 22.06
N VAL A 132 5.80 -2.31 21.21
CA VAL A 132 7.05 -2.97 21.56
C VAL A 132 8.18 -2.22 20.88
N SER A 133 9.08 -1.66 21.67
CA SER A 133 10.29 -0.99 21.17
C SER A 133 11.53 -1.80 21.53
N TYR A 134 12.54 -1.71 20.66
CA TYR A 134 13.84 -2.33 20.83
C TYR A 134 14.92 -1.23 20.87
N PRO A 135 15.18 -0.61 22.02
CA PRO A 135 16.11 0.53 22.13
C PRO A 135 17.60 0.14 22.01
N GLY A 136 17.90 -0.94 21.29
CA GLY A 136 19.28 -1.34 21.00
C GLY A 136 19.86 -2.26 22.09
N GLY A 137 19.37 -3.48 22.18
CA GLY A 137 19.82 -4.51 23.13
C GLY A 137 18.83 -5.67 23.17
N ASP A 138 19.08 -6.64 24.04
CA ASP A 138 18.20 -7.80 24.24
C ASP A 138 16.91 -7.44 25.04
N ASP A 139 16.81 -6.24 25.58
CA ASP A 139 15.66 -5.80 26.35
C ASP A 139 14.64 -5.09 25.48
N SER A 140 13.44 -5.65 25.39
CA SER A 140 12.28 -5.01 24.76
C SER A 140 11.49 -4.23 25.80
N GLU A 141 11.14 -2.98 25.48
CA GLU A 141 10.21 -2.19 26.27
C GLU A 141 8.81 -2.35 25.71
N VAL A 142 7.83 -2.60 26.57
CA VAL A 142 6.44 -2.82 26.21
C VAL A 142 5.59 -1.74 26.88
N GLU A 143 4.99 -0.89 26.05
CA GLU A 143 4.18 0.24 26.52
C GLU A 143 2.72 0.07 26.10
N SER A 144 1.79 0.36 27.04
CA SER A 144 0.36 0.44 26.74
C SER A 144 0.05 1.69 25.92
N ILE A 145 -0.97 1.59 25.08
CA ILE A 145 -1.52 2.72 24.32
C ILE A 145 -2.84 3.12 24.97
N PRO A 146 -2.87 4.16 25.82
CA PRO A 146 -4.04 4.48 26.65
C PRO A 146 -5.31 4.76 25.87
N GLU A 147 -5.19 5.25 24.64
CA GLU A 147 -6.33 5.51 23.74
C GLU A 147 -7.00 4.21 23.31
N LEU A 148 -6.22 3.16 23.06
CA LEU A 148 -6.71 1.85 22.66
C LEU A 148 -7.26 1.06 23.84
N ASP A 149 -6.71 1.22 25.02
CA ASP A 149 -7.24 0.57 26.24
C ASP A 149 -8.70 1.00 26.55
N LYS A 150 -9.12 2.17 26.07
CA LYS A 150 -10.50 2.65 26.23
C LYS A 150 -11.51 1.97 25.29
N ILE A 151 -11.03 1.30 24.24
CA ILE A 151 -11.88 0.61 23.27
C ILE A 151 -12.44 -0.69 23.86
N GLY A 152 -11.70 -1.33 24.78
CA GLY A 152 -12.04 -2.62 25.39
C GLY A 152 -11.52 -3.79 24.54
N ASP A 153 -12.15 -4.93 24.63
CA ASP A 153 -11.69 -6.21 24.05
C ASP A 153 -11.45 -6.14 22.53
N ILE A 154 -10.25 -5.75 22.12
CA ILE A 154 -9.84 -5.65 20.73
C ILE A 154 -9.48 -7.05 20.22
N SER A 155 -10.06 -7.43 19.07
CA SER A 155 -9.72 -8.68 18.37
C SER A 155 -8.80 -8.47 17.18
N HIS A 156 -8.96 -7.33 16.49
CA HIS A 156 -8.19 -6.98 15.29
C HIS A 156 -7.91 -5.49 15.28
N ILE A 157 -6.75 -5.12 14.74
CA ILE A 157 -6.37 -3.72 14.61
C ILE A 157 -5.47 -3.51 13.39
N ASP A 158 -5.55 -2.33 12.83
CA ASP A 158 -4.57 -1.74 11.93
C ASP A 158 -4.18 -0.36 12.43
N ILE A 159 -2.88 -0.08 12.48
CA ILE A 159 -2.31 1.17 12.96
C ILE A 159 -1.50 1.77 11.82
N SER A 160 -1.63 3.08 11.60
CA SER A 160 -0.86 3.79 10.57
C SER A 160 0.65 3.76 10.86
N ASP A 161 1.46 3.84 9.82
CA ASP A 161 2.93 3.76 9.92
C ASP A 161 3.51 4.87 10.83
N ASP A 162 2.85 6.03 10.89
CA ASP A 162 3.19 7.15 11.77
C ASP A 162 2.64 7.00 13.20
N GLY A 163 1.88 5.93 13.48
CA GLY A 163 1.23 5.70 14.77
C GLY A 163 0.11 6.68 15.11
N ALA A 164 -0.31 7.53 14.17
CA ALA A 164 -1.26 8.61 14.44
C ALA A 164 -2.73 8.17 14.34
N TYR A 165 -3.02 7.11 13.60
CA TYR A 165 -4.38 6.61 13.37
C TYR A 165 -4.48 5.12 13.63
N ALA A 166 -5.65 4.67 14.06
CA ALA A 166 -5.98 3.26 14.18
C ALA A 166 -7.42 2.97 13.78
N ALA A 167 -7.60 1.80 13.19
CA ALA A 167 -8.89 1.17 13.02
C ALA A 167 -8.88 -0.17 13.78
N ALA A 168 -9.76 -0.33 14.75
CA ALA A 168 -9.79 -1.50 15.65
C ALA A 168 -11.19 -2.14 15.68
N VAL A 169 -11.22 -3.46 15.75
CA VAL A 169 -12.43 -4.24 15.95
C VAL A 169 -12.51 -4.66 17.41
N ASN A 170 -13.55 -4.19 18.07
CA ASN A 170 -13.92 -4.58 19.43
C ASN A 170 -14.93 -5.73 19.36
N VAL A 171 -14.80 -6.71 20.25
CA VAL A 171 -15.71 -7.85 20.33
C VAL A 171 -16.61 -7.70 21.56
N SER A 172 -17.91 -7.81 21.34
CA SER A 172 -18.91 -8.00 22.38
C SER A 172 -19.57 -9.39 22.26
N GLU A 173 -20.39 -9.79 23.22
CA GLU A 173 -20.96 -11.14 23.29
C GLU A 173 -21.71 -11.59 22.02
N ARG A 174 -22.20 -10.65 21.18
CA ARG A 174 -23.07 -10.95 20.03
C ARG A 174 -22.69 -10.26 18.73
N GLU A 175 -21.91 -9.20 18.81
CA GLU A 175 -21.58 -8.34 17.67
C GLU A 175 -20.15 -7.86 17.77
N GLN A 176 -19.58 -7.53 16.63
CA GLN A 176 -18.30 -6.84 16.53
C GLN A 176 -18.57 -5.37 16.16
N ALA A 177 -17.82 -4.47 16.78
CA ALA A 177 -17.88 -3.05 16.50
C ALA A 177 -16.54 -2.55 15.97
N LEU A 178 -16.56 -1.73 14.93
CA LEU A 178 -15.36 -1.07 14.42
C LEU A 178 -15.28 0.35 14.96
N VAL A 179 -14.11 0.64 15.51
CA VAL A 179 -13.71 1.96 16.00
C VAL A 179 -12.62 2.50 15.09
N PHE A 180 -12.78 3.72 14.59
CA PHE A 180 -11.80 4.35 13.72
C PHE A 180 -11.54 5.79 14.18
N GLY A 181 -10.27 6.17 14.27
CA GLY A 181 -9.91 7.51 14.68
C GLY A 181 -8.41 7.74 14.84
N ARG A 182 -8.09 8.95 15.31
CA ARG A 182 -6.74 9.36 15.61
C ARG A 182 -6.32 8.82 16.98
N LEU A 183 -5.09 8.29 17.07
CA LEU A 183 -4.39 7.99 18.30
C LEU A 183 -3.59 9.22 18.74
N GLY A 184 -3.48 9.45 20.03
CA GLY A 184 -2.71 10.53 20.62
C GLY A 184 -3.60 11.61 21.26
N SER A 185 -3.19 12.06 22.44
CA SER A 185 -3.72 13.23 23.11
C SER A 185 -3.36 14.48 22.31
N GLU A 186 -4.28 15.42 22.23
CA GLU A 186 -3.97 16.77 21.76
C GLU A 186 -2.67 17.25 22.41
N GLY A 187 -1.64 17.49 21.58
CA GLY A 187 -0.45 18.17 22.03
C GLY A 187 -0.88 19.44 22.72
N ASN A 188 -0.32 19.67 23.90
CA ASN A 188 -0.48 20.88 24.67
C ASN A 188 0.22 22.05 23.93
N ASP A 189 -0.32 22.43 22.77
CA ASP A 189 0.02 23.68 22.11
C ASP A 189 -0.68 24.77 22.92
N GLY A 190 0.14 25.41 23.77
CA GLY A 190 -0.27 26.49 24.64
C GLY A 190 -0.78 27.72 23.87
N ASP A 191 -2.01 27.63 23.37
CA ASP A 191 -2.80 28.82 23.04
C ASP A 191 -4.17 28.73 23.73
N SER A 192 -4.28 29.50 24.82
CA SER A 192 -5.47 29.72 25.60
C SER A 192 -6.42 30.66 24.85
N GLY A 193 -7.24 30.13 23.98
CA GLY A 193 -8.24 30.88 23.22
C GLY A 193 -9.50 30.10 22.85
N ARG A 194 -10.46 30.09 23.77
CA ARG A 194 -11.90 29.85 23.56
C ARG A 194 -12.37 28.87 22.48
N GLY A 195 -12.76 27.70 22.92
CA GLY A 195 -14.05 27.13 22.55
C GLY A 195 -14.14 26.48 21.18
N ASN A 196 -13.61 25.31 21.01
CA ASN A 196 -14.36 24.17 20.51
C ASN A 196 -13.54 22.91 20.78
N SER A 197 -13.89 22.17 21.80
CA SER A 197 -13.29 20.87 22.09
C SER A 197 -13.77 19.87 21.02
N ASN A 198 -13.13 19.88 19.86
CA ASN A 198 -13.19 18.75 18.93
C ASN A 198 -12.38 17.62 19.58
N LYS A 199 -13.04 16.87 20.44
CA LYS A 199 -12.52 15.65 21.02
C LYS A 199 -12.11 14.72 19.88
N SER A 200 -10.81 14.55 19.69
CA SER A 200 -10.24 13.42 18.98
C SER A 200 -10.57 12.17 19.78
N SER A 201 -11.71 11.57 19.53
CA SER A 201 -12.07 10.28 20.11
C SER A 201 -12.21 9.31 18.95
N SER A 202 -11.46 8.22 19.02
CA SER A 202 -11.80 6.99 18.32
C SER A 202 -13.30 6.71 18.60
N ARG A 203 -14.09 6.66 17.58
CA ARG A 203 -15.54 6.54 17.68
C ARG A 203 -15.95 5.24 17.04
N GLU A 204 -16.89 4.55 17.69
CA GLU A 204 -17.58 3.44 17.06
C GLU A 204 -18.35 3.95 15.83
N VAL A 205 -18.08 3.32 14.69
CA VAL A 205 -18.59 3.76 13.37
C VAL A 205 -19.42 2.71 12.67
N LEU A 206 -19.32 1.44 13.09
CA LEU A 206 -19.94 0.32 12.40
C LEU A 206 -20.13 -0.86 13.35
N ARG A 207 -21.21 -1.66 13.15
CA ARG A 207 -21.45 -2.96 13.81
C ARG A 207 -21.86 -4.01 12.79
N ALA A 208 -21.43 -5.26 13.04
CA ALA A 208 -21.81 -6.44 12.27
C ALA A 208 -21.68 -7.72 13.11
N GLU A 209 -22.17 -8.85 12.62
CA GLU A 209 -21.94 -10.15 13.27
C GLU A 209 -20.45 -10.52 13.24
N SER A 210 -19.78 -10.24 12.11
CA SER A 210 -18.34 -10.41 11.95
C SER A 210 -17.73 -9.26 11.15
N LEU A 211 -16.49 -8.90 11.51
CA LEU A 211 -15.68 -7.89 10.81
C LEU A 211 -14.28 -8.44 10.59
N THR A 212 -13.76 -8.30 9.37
CA THR A 212 -12.36 -8.64 9.12
C THR A 212 -11.44 -7.60 9.77
N ARG A 213 -10.18 -7.98 9.97
CA ARG A 213 -9.15 -7.00 10.33
C ARG A 213 -9.22 -5.80 9.39
N PRO A 214 -9.35 -4.58 9.89
CA PRO A 214 -9.35 -3.39 9.06
C PRO A 214 -8.07 -3.23 8.27
N SER A 215 -8.12 -2.46 7.19
CA SER A 215 -6.95 -2.04 6.42
C SER A 215 -7.01 -0.54 6.16
N LEU A 216 -6.05 0.21 6.67
CA LEU A 216 -5.96 1.65 6.46
C LEU A 216 -5.53 1.98 5.02
N GLU A 217 -6.08 3.07 4.46
CA GLU A 217 -5.53 3.67 3.24
C GLU A 217 -4.21 4.40 3.54
N PRO A 218 -3.30 4.54 2.56
CA PRO A 218 -1.97 5.13 2.77
C PRO A 218 -1.98 6.56 3.32
N ASP A 219 -3.02 7.33 3.02
CA ASP A 219 -3.20 8.70 3.50
C ASP A 219 -3.91 8.77 4.86
N HIS A 220 -4.23 7.61 5.44
CA HIS A 220 -4.90 7.40 6.73
C HIS A 220 -6.26 8.11 6.87
N THR A 221 -6.82 8.59 5.75
CA THR A 221 -8.15 9.23 5.74
C THR A 221 -9.29 8.24 5.70
N ALA A 222 -9.01 7.00 5.34
CA ALA A 222 -10.01 5.95 5.27
C ALA A 222 -9.47 4.59 5.74
N ALA A 223 -10.39 3.72 6.14
CA ALA A 223 -10.16 2.32 6.47
C ALA A 223 -11.15 1.43 5.72
N TRP A 224 -10.73 0.22 5.38
CA TRP A 224 -11.57 -0.79 4.74
C TRP A 224 -11.77 -1.98 5.65
N THR A 225 -12.93 -2.59 5.59
CA THR A 225 -13.23 -3.87 6.27
C THR A 225 -14.30 -4.65 5.50
N VAL A 226 -14.45 -5.91 5.83
CA VAL A 226 -15.51 -6.77 5.29
C VAL A 226 -16.48 -7.11 6.40
N LEU A 227 -17.78 -6.89 6.14
CA LEU A 227 -18.87 -7.27 7.02
C LEU A 227 -19.38 -8.63 6.61
N ASP A 228 -19.51 -9.51 7.57
CA ASP A 228 -20.16 -10.83 7.46
C ASP A 228 -19.64 -11.64 6.26
N GLY A 229 -18.33 -11.46 5.96
CA GLY A 229 -17.64 -12.13 4.87
C GLY A 229 -18.09 -11.76 3.45
N GLN A 230 -19.03 -10.83 3.29
CA GLN A 230 -19.68 -10.57 1.99
C GLN A 230 -19.60 -9.12 1.54
N ARG A 231 -19.73 -8.18 2.45
CA ARG A 231 -19.89 -6.76 2.12
C ARG A 231 -18.61 -6.00 2.45
N VAL A 232 -17.93 -5.51 1.43
CA VAL A 232 -16.75 -4.64 1.60
C VAL A 232 -17.20 -3.20 1.76
N VAL A 233 -16.72 -2.53 2.80
CA VAL A 233 -17.00 -1.13 3.05
C VAL A 233 -15.71 -0.33 3.25
N ARG A 234 -15.80 0.93 2.86
CA ARG A 234 -14.82 1.98 3.09
C ARG A 234 -15.38 2.99 4.09
N LEU A 235 -14.63 3.21 5.14
CA LEU A 235 -14.94 4.19 6.18
C LEU A 235 -14.12 5.44 5.89
N ASP A 236 -14.79 6.49 5.42
CA ASP A 236 -14.19 7.78 5.07
C ASP A 236 -14.25 8.73 6.26
N ARG A 237 -13.09 9.19 6.72
CA ARG A 237 -13.00 10.16 7.81
C ARG A 237 -12.77 11.56 7.26
N SER A 238 -13.68 12.47 7.58
CA SER A 238 -13.55 13.88 7.25
C SER A 238 -12.35 14.49 7.99
N SER A 239 -11.48 15.15 7.24
CA SER A 239 -10.35 15.92 7.80
C SER A 239 -10.80 17.16 8.56
N THR A 240 -12.01 17.67 8.29
CA THR A 240 -12.53 18.92 8.85
C THR A 240 -13.15 18.72 10.23
N ASN A 241 -13.95 17.66 10.42
CA ASN A 241 -14.72 17.45 11.64
C ASN A 241 -14.53 16.05 12.27
N GLY A 242 -13.72 15.18 11.63
CA GLY A 242 -13.47 13.83 12.09
C GLY A 242 -14.67 12.87 11.96
N GLU A 243 -15.76 13.30 11.33
CA GLU A 243 -16.93 12.45 11.08
C GLU A 243 -16.56 11.34 10.09
N VAL A 244 -17.05 10.12 10.35
CA VAL A 244 -16.81 8.95 9.52
C VAL A 244 -18.08 8.58 8.78
N THR A 245 -18.00 8.47 7.47
CA THR A 245 -19.05 7.94 6.60
C THR A 245 -18.69 6.54 6.12
N VAL A 246 -19.70 5.67 6.08
CA VAL A 246 -19.53 4.28 5.62
C VAL A 246 -20.09 4.16 4.22
N ASN A 247 -19.22 3.81 3.27
CA ASN A 247 -19.55 3.67 1.86
C ASN A 247 -19.30 2.23 1.39
N ASP A 248 -20.22 1.70 0.59
CA ASP A 248 -20.01 0.39 -0.03
C ASP A 248 -18.91 0.48 -1.09
N VAL A 249 -18.10 -0.59 -1.17
CA VAL A 249 -17.12 -0.78 -2.22
C VAL A 249 -17.66 -1.81 -3.21
N GLU A 250 -17.77 -1.41 -4.47
CA GLU A 250 -18.17 -2.33 -5.54
C GLU A 250 -17.09 -3.38 -5.76
N MET A 251 -17.50 -4.66 -5.76
CA MET A 251 -16.59 -5.79 -5.92
C MET A 251 -16.85 -6.50 -7.24
N ASN A 252 -15.94 -6.35 -8.22
CA ASN A 252 -16.05 -7.04 -9.51
C ASN A 252 -15.28 -8.38 -9.45
N LEU A 253 -15.86 -9.34 -8.76
CA LEU A 253 -15.28 -10.69 -8.63
C LEU A 253 -15.61 -11.55 -9.86
N PRO A 254 -14.64 -12.32 -10.38
CA PRO A 254 -14.93 -13.32 -11.40
C PRO A 254 -15.78 -14.47 -10.82
N GLU A 255 -16.61 -15.11 -11.63
CA GLU A 255 -17.48 -16.22 -11.22
C GLU A 255 -16.73 -17.37 -10.51
N SER A 256 -15.45 -17.53 -10.80
CA SER A 256 -14.58 -18.55 -10.18
C SER A 256 -14.11 -18.20 -8.76
N LEU A 257 -14.43 -17.02 -8.26
CA LEU A 257 -14.05 -16.51 -6.93
C LEU A 257 -15.31 -16.12 -6.14
N GLY A 258 -16.18 -17.10 -5.89
CA GLY A 258 -17.29 -16.93 -4.94
C GLY A 258 -16.89 -17.42 -3.55
N GLY A 259 -17.60 -16.95 -2.53
CA GLY A 259 -17.39 -17.37 -1.16
C GLY A 259 -17.21 -16.23 -0.17
N GLU A 260 -16.79 -16.57 1.04
CA GLU A 260 -16.58 -15.63 2.13
C GLU A 260 -15.20 -15.00 2.05
N ILE A 261 -15.14 -13.68 2.14
CA ILE A 261 -13.89 -12.93 2.23
C ILE A 261 -13.46 -12.91 3.71
N SER A 262 -12.44 -13.68 4.03
CA SER A 262 -11.91 -13.77 5.40
C SER A 262 -10.77 -12.80 5.68
N VAL A 263 -10.07 -12.33 4.65
CA VAL A 263 -8.98 -11.34 4.75
C VAL A 263 -9.08 -10.35 3.60
N LEU A 264 -8.87 -9.07 3.90
CA LEU A 264 -8.72 -8.00 2.92
C LEU A 264 -7.62 -7.06 3.39
N ARG A 265 -6.58 -6.81 2.54
CA ARG A 265 -5.47 -5.90 2.84
C ARG A 265 -5.15 -5.04 1.65
N LEU A 266 -5.14 -3.73 1.86
CA LEU A 266 -4.69 -2.76 0.87
C LEU A 266 -3.16 -2.74 0.78
N SER A 267 -2.63 -2.58 -0.43
CA SER A 267 -1.20 -2.31 -0.59
C SER A 267 -0.82 -0.94 -0.01
N GLN A 268 0.44 -0.73 0.33
CA GLN A 268 0.94 0.56 0.85
C GLN A 268 0.65 1.76 -0.06
N THR A 269 0.47 1.54 -1.36
CA THR A 269 0.09 2.60 -2.31
C THR A 269 -1.41 2.77 -2.45
N GLY A 270 -2.21 1.88 -1.86
CA GLY A 270 -3.66 1.82 -2.01
C GLY A 270 -4.13 1.49 -3.43
N ALA A 271 -3.21 1.07 -4.32
CA ALA A 271 -3.55 0.75 -5.72
C ALA A 271 -4.01 -0.70 -5.91
N ARG A 272 -3.63 -1.59 -5.02
CA ARG A 272 -3.99 -3.00 -5.05
C ARG A 272 -4.63 -3.42 -3.74
N VAL A 273 -5.40 -4.47 -3.82
CA VAL A 273 -5.96 -5.17 -2.67
C VAL A 273 -5.68 -6.65 -2.81
N VAL A 274 -5.24 -7.27 -1.72
CA VAL A 274 -5.16 -8.73 -1.61
C VAL A 274 -6.28 -9.22 -0.70
N MET A 275 -6.86 -10.35 -1.06
CA MET A 275 -7.97 -10.97 -0.35
C MET A 275 -7.75 -12.47 -0.21
N ILE A 276 -8.29 -13.04 0.85
CA ILE A 276 -8.52 -14.49 0.95
C ILE A 276 -10.02 -14.71 0.85
N ILE A 277 -10.44 -15.42 -0.20
CA ILE A 277 -11.83 -15.73 -0.49
C ILE A 277 -11.96 -17.25 -0.49
N ASP A 278 -12.67 -17.79 0.48
CA ASP A 278 -12.85 -19.26 0.64
C ASP A 278 -11.53 -20.05 0.57
N GLY A 279 -10.49 -19.54 1.27
CA GLY A 279 -9.15 -20.11 1.29
C GLY A 279 -8.31 -19.88 0.02
N HIS A 280 -8.83 -19.16 -0.97
CA HIS A 280 -8.11 -18.80 -2.19
C HIS A 280 -7.54 -17.38 -2.10
N LEU A 281 -6.27 -17.25 -2.46
CA LEU A 281 -5.65 -15.95 -2.60
C LEU A 281 -6.14 -15.26 -3.88
N ALA A 282 -6.58 -14.02 -3.75
CA ALA A 282 -7.02 -13.17 -4.85
C ALA A 282 -6.37 -11.80 -4.77
N VAL A 283 -6.02 -11.22 -5.91
CA VAL A 283 -5.49 -9.86 -6.01
C VAL A 283 -6.36 -9.05 -6.96
N GLY A 284 -6.77 -7.86 -6.52
CA GLY A 284 -7.53 -6.92 -7.31
C GLY A 284 -6.86 -5.55 -7.37
N VAL A 285 -7.41 -4.69 -8.20
CA VAL A 285 -6.98 -3.30 -8.40
C VAL A 285 -8.06 -2.37 -7.83
N VAL A 286 -7.64 -1.37 -7.08
CA VAL A 286 -8.54 -0.37 -6.50
C VAL A 286 -8.75 0.76 -7.50
N GLU A 287 -9.87 0.74 -8.19
CA GLU A 287 -10.31 1.83 -9.06
C GLU A 287 -10.73 3.03 -8.23
N ARG A 288 -10.21 4.20 -8.58
CA ARG A 288 -10.57 5.50 -7.98
C ARG A 288 -11.42 6.28 -8.96
N ARG A 289 -12.72 6.40 -8.67
CA ARG A 289 -13.67 7.09 -9.54
C ARG A 289 -13.72 8.59 -9.24
N ASP A 290 -14.16 9.37 -10.20
CA ASP A 290 -14.20 10.84 -10.11
C ASP A 290 -15.23 11.35 -9.07
N ASP A 291 -16.24 10.55 -8.77
CA ASP A 291 -17.24 10.83 -7.71
C ASP A 291 -16.72 10.56 -6.29
N GLY A 292 -15.46 10.11 -6.16
CA GLY A 292 -14.83 9.74 -4.90
C GLY A 292 -15.10 8.31 -4.46
N SER A 293 -15.97 7.57 -5.13
CA SER A 293 -16.22 6.16 -4.83
C SER A 293 -15.01 5.27 -5.19
N ARG A 294 -15.01 4.05 -4.66
CA ARG A 294 -14.01 3.02 -4.93
C ARG A 294 -14.68 1.77 -5.45
N ALA A 295 -13.99 1.09 -6.35
CA ALA A 295 -14.34 -0.26 -6.77
C ALA A 295 -13.11 -1.15 -6.77
N VAL A 296 -13.29 -2.45 -6.56
CA VAL A 296 -12.25 -3.45 -6.76
C VAL A 296 -12.51 -4.12 -8.10
N VAL A 297 -11.58 -3.92 -9.02
CA VAL A 297 -11.67 -4.40 -10.41
C VAL A 297 -10.48 -5.30 -10.75
N ASN A 298 -10.53 -5.95 -11.91
CA ASN A 298 -9.44 -6.81 -12.42
C ASN A 298 -8.98 -7.87 -11.42
N VAL A 299 -9.93 -8.41 -10.64
CA VAL A 299 -9.65 -9.42 -9.62
C VAL A 299 -9.26 -10.74 -10.28
N VAL A 300 -8.15 -11.29 -9.85
CA VAL A 300 -7.69 -12.61 -10.30
C VAL A 300 -7.31 -13.49 -9.13
N LYS A 301 -7.54 -14.79 -9.29
CA LYS A 301 -6.98 -15.80 -8.40
C LYS A 301 -5.46 -15.82 -8.58
N TYR A 302 -4.73 -15.68 -7.47
CA TYR A 302 -3.29 -15.53 -7.50
C TYR A 302 -2.60 -16.77 -6.88
N ALA A 303 -1.46 -17.19 -7.46
CA ALA A 303 -0.66 -18.32 -7.00
C ALA A 303 -1.48 -19.62 -6.70
N ALA A 304 -2.54 -19.86 -7.48
CA ALA A 304 -3.52 -20.91 -7.21
C ALA A 304 -2.93 -22.34 -7.18
N THR A 305 -1.84 -22.57 -7.89
CA THR A 305 -1.18 -23.88 -8.01
C THR A 305 0.11 -23.98 -7.20
N GLU A 306 0.61 -22.86 -6.68
CA GLU A 306 1.95 -22.75 -6.11
C GLU A 306 1.94 -22.87 -4.59
N LEU A 307 0.87 -22.42 -3.94
CA LEU A 307 0.77 -22.48 -2.48
C LEU A 307 0.54 -23.88 -1.93
N GLY A 308 0.06 -24.81 -2.75
CA GLY A 308 -0.14 -26.21 -2.38
C GLY A 308 -1.24 -26.47 -1.33
N GLY A 309 -1.78 -25.43 -0.70
CA GLY A 309 -2.83 -25.49 0.32
C GLY A 309 -3.64 -24.21 0.41
N ALA A 310 -4.65 -24.20 1.28
CA ALA A 310 -5.46 -23.00 1.50
C ALA A 310 -4.62 -21.87 2.11
N ALA A 311 -4.79 -20.65 1.58
CA ALA A 311 -4.28 -19.44 2.22
C ALA A 311 -5.09 -19.16 3.50
N VAL A 312 -4.39 -18.84 4.60
CA VAL A 312 -5.03 -18.55 5.90
C VAL A 312 -4.67 -17.15 6.43
N ALA A 313 -3.58 -16.57 5.94
CA ALA A 313 -3.15 -15.22 6.28
C ALA A 313 -2.42 -14.60 5.09
N VAL A 314 -2.50 -13.29 4.94
CA VAL A 314 -1.74 -12.55 3.95
C VAL A 314 -1.53 -11.12 4.40
N ASP A 315 -0.35 -10.58 4.10
CA ASP A 315 -0.09 -9.14 4.22
C ASP A 315 0.93 -8.69 3.17
N TRP A 316 0.98 -7.37 2.92
CA TRP A 316 1.91 -6.74 2.00
C TRP A 316 3.26 -6.48 2.67
N GLN A 317 4.32 -6.65 1.90
CA GLN A 317 5.66 -6.18 2.26
C GLN A 317 5.88 -4.75 1.74
N PRO A 318 6.81 -3.98 2.32
CA PRO A 318 7.13 -2.63 1.87
C PRO A 318 7.53 -2.55 0.38
N ASP A 319 8.14 -3.59 -0.15
CA ASP A 319 8.55 -3.67 -1.56
C ASP A 319 7.41 -4.06 -2.52
N GLY A 320 6.19 -4.22 -2.00
CA GLY A 320 5.00 -4.59 -2.76
C GLY A 320 4.88 -6.08 -3.06
N SER A 321 5.73 -6.94 -2.50
CA SER A 321 5.52 -8.39 -2.47
C SER A 321 4.51 -8.78 -1.39
N LEU A 322 4.03 -10.02 -1.41
CA LEU A 322 3.12 -10.56 -0.41
C LEU A 322 3.83 -11.61 0.46
N LEU A 323 3.52 -11.62 1.75
CA LEU A 323 3.72 -12.78 2.61
C LEU A 323 2.40 -13.50 2.81
N VAL A 324 2.38 -14.80 2.50
CA VAL A 324 1.17 -15.63 2.56
C VAL A 324 1.40 -16.80 3.49
N GLY A 325 0.58 -16.86 4.53
CA GLY A 325 0.47 -18.05 5.39
C GLY A 325 -0.49 -19.07 4.78
N THR A 326 -0.11 -20.33 4.84
CA THR A 326 -0.92 -21.45 4.33
C THR A 326 -1.22 -22.47 5.42
N SER A 327 -2.19 -23.34 5.15
CA SER A 327 -2.55 -24.45 6.04
C SER A 327 -1.53 -25.61 6.02
N ILE A 328 -0.41 -25.49 5.31
CA ILE A 328 0.62 -26.55 5.18
C ILE A 328 1.63 -26.44 6.31
N MET A 329 1.78 -27.48 7.12
CA MET A 329 2.67 -27.48 8.29
C MET A 329 4.16 -27.36 7.95
N ASN A 330 4.62 -27.95 6.85
CA ASN A 330 6.06 -28.03 6.52
C ASN A 330 6.58 -26.81 5.76
N THR A 331 5.71 -26.05 5.09
CA THR A 331 6.03 -24.83 4.36
C THR A 331 4.92 -23.81 4.57
N PRO A 332 4.79 -23.27 5.79
CA PRO A 332 3.62 -22.50 6.17
C PRO A 332 3.59 -21.11 5.55
N VAL A 333 4.75 -20.56 5.15
CA VAL A 333 4.85 -19.17 4.67
C VAL A 333 5.54 -19.10 3.31
N TYR A 334 4.93 -18.35 2.41
CA TYR A 334 5.45 -18.05 1.08
C TYR A 334 5.60 -16.56 0.88
N ARG A 335 6.63 -16.17 0.13
CA ARG A 335 6.76 -14.84 -0.47
C ARG A 335 6.33 -14.93 -1.93
N LEU A 336 5.48 -13.98 -2.35
CA LEU A 336 4.97 -13.86 -3.71
C LEU A 336 5.28 -12.48 -4.28
N GLU A 337 5.86 -12.45 -5.47
CA GLU A 337 6.07 -11.21 -6.22
C GLU A 337 4.84 -10.88 -7.08
N MET A 338 4.59 -9.58 -7.33
CA MET A 338 3.42 -9.15 -8.13
C MET A 338 3.65 -9.23 -9.64
N ASP A 339 4.80 -9.70 -10.06
CA ASP A 339 5.14 -9.90 -11.47
C ASP A 339 4.74 -11.28 -12.02
N GLY A 340 4.14 -12.14 -11.20
CA GLY A 340 3.77 -13.51 -11.56
C GLY A 340 4.91 -14.51 -11.52
N SER A 341 6.04 -14.18 -10.90
CA SER A 341 7.11 -15.13 -10.64
C SER A 341 6.68 -16.22 -9.65
N THR A 342 7.45 -17.31 -9.63
CA THR A 342 7.17 -18.48 -8.80
C THR A 342 7.20 -18.12 -7.31
N ALA A 343 6.26 -18.66 -6.55
CA ALA A 343 6.22 -18.51 -5.10
C ALA A 343 7.51 -19.05 -4.45
N THR A 344 8.08 -18.27 -3.55
CA THR A 344 9.26 -18.68 -2.78
C THR A 344 8.83 -19.09 -1.38
N ALA A 345 9.01 -20.37 -1.06
CA ALA A 345 8.80 -20.86 0.30
C ALA A 345 9.85 -20.29 1.24
N LEU A 346 9.41 -19.73 2.36
CA LEU A 346 10.33 -19.27 3.39
C LEU A 346 10.69 -20.44 4.32
N PRO A 347 11.97 -20.54 4.76
CA PRO A 347 12.36 -21.62 5.64
C PRO A 347 11.57 -21.54 6.95
N SER A 348 10.92 -22.64 7.32
CA SER A 348 10.39 -22.79 8.67
C SER A 348 11.57 -22.92 9.62
N GLY A 349 11.86 -21.85 10.38
CA GLY A 349 12.77 -21.96 11.50
C GLY A 349 12.24 -23.03 12.46
N ASN A 350 13.13 -23.85 12.99
CA ASN A 350 12.76 -24.71 14.12
C ASN A 350 12.33 -23.78 15.27
N ILE A 351 11.03 -23.69 15.48
CA ILE A 351 10.45 -23.07 16.68
C ILE A 351 10.54 -24.08 17.80
#